data_6c96444d7ba87b4a2e5d434ffceebe13
#
_entry.id   6c96444d7ba87b4a2e5d434ffceebe13
#
_cell.length_a   1.000
_cell.length_b   1.000
_cell.length_c   1.000
_cell.angle_alpha   90.00
_cell.angle_beta   90.00
_cell.angle_gamma   90.00
#
_symmetry.space_group_name_H-M   'P 1'
#
loop_
_entity.id
_entity.type
_entity.pdbx_description
1 polymer ?
#
loop_
_entity_poly.entity_id
_entity_poly.type
_entity_poly.pdbx_seq_one_letter_code
_entity_poly.pdbx_strand_id
1 'polypeptide(L)'
;MSKRMMILAMASMLISHAALAQKVAVKTNLLYDATTTINLGAEVALAPKWTLDLSGNYNGWTFSDNKKWKHWLVQPELRYWPCNKMMGHFFGLHALGGRYNVGNVDVDMNLLGTDFSQLKDYRYEGWAVGAGLAYGYAWTLAKHWNLEAEIGIGWAYTRYDKYECQSCGQKVADDEGHHYVGPTKAAINLVYVF
;
A
#
# COMPACT_ATOMS: atom_id res chain seq x y z
N MET A 1 27.59 15.84 31.87
CA MET A 1 26.69 15.37 30.81
C MET A 1 26.37 16.56 29.89
N SER A 2 26.59 16.44 28.59
CA SER A 2 26.33 17.55 27.68
C SER A 2 24.82 17.81 27.56
N LYS A 3 24.39 19.05 27.34
CA LYS A 3 22.97 19.40 27.12
C LYS A 3 22.32 18.53 26.02
N ARG A 4 23.08 18.12 25.00
CA ARG A 4 22.65 17.22 23.93
C ARG A 4 22.34 15.80 24.43
N MET A 5 23.14 15.25 25.34
CA MET A 5 22.89 13.94 25.95
C MET A 5 21.64 13.96 26.86
N MET A 6 21.41 15.06 27.58
CA MET A 6 20.21 15.22 28.39
C MET A 6 18.92 15.29 27.53
N ILE A 7 18.95 16.02 26.42
CA ILE A 7 17.83 16.09 25.47
C ILE A 7 17.56 14.73 24.83
N LEU A 8 18.60 13.99 24.43
CA LEU A 8 18.45 12.64 23.89
C LEU A 8 17.90 11.65 24.93
N ALA A 9 18.35 11.74 26.18
CA ALA A 9 17.85 10.89 27.25
C ALA A 9 16.39 11.22 27.63
N MET A 10 16.00 12.50 27.65
CA MET A 10 14.61 12.92 27.84
C MET A 10 13.72 12.50 26.66
N ALA A 11 14.19 12.64 25.43
CA ALA A 11 13.47 12.20 24.24
C ALA A 11 13.27 10.68 24.25
N SER A 12 14.29 9.88 24.63
CA SER A 12 14.16 8.43 24.73
C SER A 12 13.22 8.00 25.87
N MET A 13 13.20 8.69 27.01
CA MET A 13 12.23 8.44 28.07
C MET A 13 10.78 8.77 27.65
N LEU A 14 10.55 9.87 26.94
CA LEU A 14 9.23 10.21 26.42
C LEU A 14 8.71 9.19 25.41
N ILE A 15 9.59 8.68 24.56
CA ILE A 15 9.25 7.63 23.57
C ILE A 15 8.90 6.30 24.27
N SER A 16 9.63 5.92 25.32
CA SER A 16 9.39 4.66 26.04
C SER A 16 8.07 4.65 26.82
N HIS A 17 7.61 5.78 27.36
CA HIS A 17 6.33 5.86 28.08
C HIS A 17 5.13 5.90 27.11
N ALA A 18 5.29 6.48 25.92
CA ALA A 18 4.26 6.46 24.88
C ALA A 18 4.02 5.06 24.32
N ALA A 19 5.06 4.23 24.20
CA ALA A 19 4.98 2.89 23.63
C ALA A 19 4.15 1.90 24.48
N LEU A 20 4.09 2.07 25.79
CA LEU A 20 3.36 1.16 26.69
C LEU A 20 1.83 1.36 26.71
N ALA A 21 1.32 2.46 26.19
CA ALA A 21 -0.12 2.75 26.12
C ALA A 21 -0.69 2.72 24.69
N GLN A 22 0.15 2.47 23.69
CA GLN A 22 -0.28 2.48 22.28
C GLN A 22 -0.76 1.08 21.88
N LYS A 23 -2.00 0.99 21.37
CA LYS A 23 -2.42 -0.20 20.64
C LYS A 23 -1.61 -0.28 19.35
N VAL A 24 -1.07 -1.46 19.09
CA VAL A 24 -0.33 -1.80 17.87
C VAL A 24 -1.07 -2.95 17.20
N ALA A 25 -1.14 -2.94 15.90
CA ALA A 25 -1.64 -4.05 15.13
C ALA A 25 -0.67 -4.41 14.01
N VAL A 26 -0.66 -5.68 13.64
CA VAL A 26 0.03 -6.22 12.47
C VAL A 26 -1.01 -6.83 11.54
N LYS A 27 -0.84 -6.67 10.23
CA LYS A 27 -1.83 -7.10 9.27
C LYS A 27 -1.21 -7.66 7.99
N THR A 28 -1.98 -8.54 7.33
CA THR A 28 -1.72 -9.00 5.97
C THR A 28 -2.94 -8.72 5.11
N ASN A 29 -2.72 -8.36 3.85
CA ASN A 29 -3.78 -8.13 2.86
C ASN A 29 -4.00 -9.41 2.06
N LEU A 30 -5.15 -10.05 2.27
CA LEU A 30 -5.53 -11.31 1.62
C LEU A 30 -5.64 -11.19 0.09
N LEU A 31 -5.92 -10.00 -0.45
CA LEU A 31 -5.92 -9.78 -1.90
C LEU A 31 -4.52 -9.89 -2.49
N TYR A 32 -3.51 -9.37 -1.78
CA TYR A 32 -2.11 -9.54 -2.17
C TYR A 32 -1.64 -10.98 -1.99
N ASP A 33 -2.03 -11.64 -0.89
CA ASP A 33 -1.71 -13.06 -0.64
C ASP A 33 -2.27 -13.94 -1.78
N ALA A 34 -3.49 -13.67 -2.27
CA ALA A 34 -4.10 -14.37 -3.38
C ALA A 34 -3.31 -14.22 -4.70
N THR A 35 -2.56 -13.13 -4.87
CA THR A 35 -1.67 -12.91 -6.02
C THR A 35 -0.22 -13.30 -5.71
N THR A 36 0.03 -14.05 -4.64
CA THR A 36 1.36 -14.46 -4.17
C THR A 36 2.31 -13.27 -3.90
N THR A 37 1.76 -12.09 -3.62
CA THR A 37 2.52 -10.90 -3.26
C THR A 37 2.77 -10.92 -1.76
N ILE A 38 4.03 -10.98 -1.34
CA ILE A 38 4.40 -10.85 0.07
C ILE A 38 3.99 -9.46 0.53
N ASN A 39 3.25 -9.39 1.62
CA ASN A 39 2.83 -8.11 2.19
C ASN A 39 2.84 -8.16 3.72
N LEU A 40 3.08 -7.01 4.30
CA LEU A 40 3.05 -6.82 5.75
C LEU A 40 2.64 -5.37 6.04
N GLY A 41 1.67 -5.21 6.92
CA GLY A 41 1.27 -3.92 7.46
C GLY A 41 1.45 -3.85 8.97
N ALA A 42 1.75 -2.66 9.46
CA ALA A 42 1.79 -2.34 10.88
C ALA A 42 1.01 -1.06 11.14
N GLU A 43 0.14 -1.07 12.13
CA GLU A 43 -0.67 0.07 12.52
C GLU A 43 -0.42 0.43 13.97
N VAL A 44 -0.20 1.72 14.25
CA VAL A 44 0.03 2.22 15.59
C VAL A 44 -0.98 3.31 15.94
N ALA A 45 -1.51 3.28 17.15
CA ALA A 45 -2.40 4.31 17.64
C ALA A 45 -1.60 5.55 18.04
N LEU A 46 -1.88 6.68 17.38
CA LEU A 46 -1.25 7.96 17.68
C LEU A 46 -2.06 8.76 18.72
N ALA A 47 -3.40 8.62 18.69
CA ALA A 47 -4.33 9.33 19.56
C ALA A 47 -5.60 8.48 19.74
N PRO A 48 -6.56 8.91 20.60
CA PRO A 48 -7.79 8.13 20.84
C PRO A 48 -8.57 7.74 19.57
N LYS A 49 -8.53 8.58 18.54
CA LYS A 49 -9.25 8.38 17.27
C LYS A 49 -8.35 8.37 16.04
N TRP A 50 -7.03 8.38 16.21
CA TRP A 50 -6.08 8.45 15.12
C TRP A 50 -5.09 7.31 15.18
N THR A 51 -4.86 6.67 14.04
CA THR A 51 -3.83 5.64 13.86
C THR A 51 -3.01 5.95 12.62
N LEU A 52 -1.77 5.51 12.63
CA LEU A 52 -0.90 5.49 11.46
C LEU A 52 -0.69 4.05 11.04
N ASP A 53 -1.07 3.74 9.83
CA ASP A 53 -0.81 2.47 9.16
C ASP A 53 0.34 2.61 8.16
N LEU A 54 1.20 1.61 8.10
CA LEU A 54 2.26 1.50 7.12
C LEU A 54 2.27 0.10 6.56
N SER A 55 2.01 -0.06 5.27
CA SER A 55 2.09 -1.35 4.58
C SER A 55 3.18 -1.37 3.53
N GLY A 56 3.85 -2.52 3.42
CA GLY A 56 4.85 -2.82 2.41
C GLY A 56 4.46 -4.08 1.64
N ASN A 57 4.63 -4.06 0.33
CA ASN A 57 4.24 -5.13 -0.58
C ASN A 57 5.39 -5.43 -1.53
N TYR A 58 5.64 -6.71 -1.81
CA TYR A 58 6.70 -7.15 -2.69
C TYR A 58 6.29 -8.37 -3.51
N ASN A 59 6.42 -8.25 -4.81
CA ASN A 59 6.29 -9.36 -5.76
C ASN A 59 7.48 -9.32 -6.73
N GLY A 60 8.36 -10.30 -6.62
CA GLY A 60 9.57 -10.41 -7.46
C GLY A 60 9.50 -11.54 -8.48
N TRP A 61 8.39 -12.26 -8.56
CA TRP A 61 8.27 -13.48 -9.33
C TRP A 61 7.96 -13.23 -10.81
N THR A 62 8.31 -14.22 -11.63
CA THR A 62 7.81 -14.38 -13.00
C THR A 62 6.94 -15.62 -12.98
N PHE A 63 5.68 -15.50 -13.37
CA PHE A 63 4.73 -16.60 -13.42
C PHE A 63 4.84 -17.39 -14.74
N SER A 64 4.03 -18.46 -14.86
CA SER A 64 3.92 -19.22 -16.10
C SER A 64 3.62 -18.33 -17.29
N ASP A 65 4.03 -18.72 -18.49
CA ASP A 65 3.87 -17.95 -19.73
C ASP A 65 4.54 -16.58 -19.69
N ASN A 66 5.61 -16.43 -18.87
CA ASN A 66 6.35 -15.18 -18.72
C ASN A 66 5.50 -13.98 -18.25
N LYS A 67 4.39 -14.23 -17.55
CA LYS A 67 3.60 -13.18 -16.92
C LYS A 67 4.40 -12.50 -15.83
N LYS A 68 4.53 -11.17 -15.93
CA LYS A 68 5.26 -10.34 -14.98
C LYS A 68 4.29 -9.44 -14.22
N TRP A 69 4.28 -9.59 -12.91
CA TRP A 69 3.53 -8.75 -11.98
C TRP A 69 4.46 -8.25 -10.87
N LYS A 70 5.69 -7.89 -11.28
CA LYS A 70 6.73 -7.52 -10.33
C LYS A 70 6.51 -6.12 -9.83
N HIS A 71 6.50 -5.96 -8.52
CA HIS A 71 6.41 -4.63 -7.91
C HIS A 71 6.93 -4.66 -6.47
N TRP A 72 7.33 -3.51 -6.00
CA TRP A 72 7.34 -3.21 -4.59
C TRP A 72 6.55 -1.91 -4.38
N LEU A 73 5.78 -1.87 -3.31
CA LEU A 73 4.89 -0.76 -3.00
C LEU A 73 4.90 -0.50 -1.50
N VAL A 74 5.04 0.75 -1.11
CA VAL A 74 4.89 1.20 0.28
C VAL A 74 3.74 2.19 0.34
N GLN A 75 2.85 1.99 1.32
CA GLN A 75 1.65 2.80 1.48
C GLN A 75 1.50 3.22 2.95
N PRO A 76 1.98 4.41 3.34
CA PRO A 76 1.60 5.04 4.60
C PRO A 76 0.17 5.58 4.54
N GLU A 77 -0.57 5.45 5.64
CA GLU A 77 -1.93 5.95 5.77
C GLU A 77 -2.22 6.49 7.16
N LEU A 78 -2.74 7.69 7.23
CA LEU A 78 -3.29 8.27 8.44
C LEU A 78 -4.80 7.97 8.50
N ARG A 79 -5.26 7.28 9.56
CA ARG A 79 -6.64 6.83 9.72
C ARG A 79 -7.35 7.58 10.84
N TYR A 80 -8.56 7.98 10.57
CA TYR A 80 -9.48 8.55 11.53
C TYR A 80 -10.62 7.58 11.84
N TRP A 81 -10.83 7.28 13.11
CA TRP A 81 -11.84 6.38 13.64
C TRP A 81 -12.92 7.17 14.36
N PRO A 82 -14.15 7.32 13.82
CA PRO A 82 -15.21 8.10 14.46
C PRO A 82 -15.58 7.61 15.86
N CYS A 83 -15.56 6.29 16.06
CA CYS A 83 -15.91 5.65 17.33
C CYS A 83 -14.64 5.19 18.09
N ASN A 84 -14.30 3.92 17.95
CA ASN A 84 -13.15 3.32 18.64
C ASN A 84 -12.03 3.01 17.62
N LYS A 85 -10.79 3.34 17.97
CA LYS A 85 -9.63 3.00 17.12
C LYS A 85 -9.55 1.49 16.86
N MET A 86 -9.26 1.12 15.63
CA MET A 86 -9.14 -0.26 15.13
C MET A 86 -10.43 -1.08 15.21
N MET A 87 -11.61 -0.41 15.25
CA MET A 87 -12.92 -1.04 15.26
C MET A 87 -13.96 -0.19 14.54
N GLY A 88 -14.80 -0.82 13.69
CA GLY A 88 -15.87 -0.13 12.98
C GLY A 88 -15.37 0.68 11.78
N HIS A 89 -16.05 1.77 11.49
CA HIS A 89 -15.74 2.62 10.36
C HIS A 89 -14.46 3.43 10.55
N PHE A 90 -13.71 3.61 9.47
CA PHE A 90 -12.59 4.54 9.43
C PHE A 90 -12.47 5.23 8.08
N PHE A 91 -11.85 6.40 8.12
CA PHE A 91 -11.47 7.18 6.96
C PHE A 91 -9.95 7.31 6.94
N GLY A 92 -9.35 7.11 5.77
CA GLY A 92 -7.91 7.15 5.58
C GLY A 92 -7.48 8.25 4.61
N LEU A 93 -6.35 8.87 4.92
CA LEU A 93 -5.56 9.65 3.97
C LEU A 93 -4.29 8.86 3.72
N HIS A 94 -4.14 8.32 2.51
CA HIS A 94 -2.98 7.50 2.16
C HIS A 94 -2.11 8.15 1.10
N ALA A 95 -0.84 7.83 1.15
CA ALA A 95 0.11 8.00 0.06
C ALA A 95 0.56 6.63 -0.44
N LEU A 96 1.11 6.59 -1.61
CA LEU A 96 1.73 5.40 -2.18
C LEU A 96 3.01 5.75 -2.92
N GLY A 97 3.96 4.83 -2.90
CA GLY A 97 5.19 4.95 -3.67
C GLY A 97 5.79 3.58 -3.93
N GLY A 98 6.25 3.36 -5.16
CA GLY A 98 6.80 2.07 -5.53
C GLY A 98 7.35 2.01 -6.94
N ARG A 99 7.84 0.82 -7.30
CA ARG A 99 8.26 0.48 -8.66
C ARG A 99 7.51 -0.76 -9.12
N TYR A 100 7.29 -0.83 -10.42
CA TYR A 100 6.62 -1.95 -11.05
C TYR A 100 7.29 -2.35 -12.36
N ASN A 101 7.14 -3.63 -12.71
CA ASN A 101 7.49 -4.20 -14.00
C ASN A 101 6.40 -5.20 -14.34
N VAL A 102 5.46 -4.77 -15.17
CA VAL A 102 4.24 -5.50 -15.49
C VAL A 102 4.17 -5.75 -16.99
N GLY A 103 3.86 -6.97 -17.37
CA GLY A 103 3.70 -7.34 -18.77
C GLY A 103 3.14 -8.74 -18.93
N ASN A 104 2.54 -9.01 -20.09
CA ASN A 104 1.84 -10.25 -20.40
C ASN A 104 0.69 -10.56 -19.44
N VAL A 105 -0.05 -9.53 -19.04
CA VAL A 105 -1.22 -9.69 -18.17
C VAL A 105 -2.46 -9.37 -19.00
N ASP A 106 -3.30 -10.38 -19.18
CA ASP A 106 -4.55 -10.26 -19.94
C ASP A 106 -5.63 -9.66 -19.02
N VAL A 107 -5.76 -8.35 -19.05
CA VAL A 107 -6.77 -7.58 -18.31
C VAL A 107 -7.49 -6.69 -19.32
N ASP A 108 -8.71 -7.06 -19.65
CA ASP A 108 -9.58 -6.24 -20.50
C ASP A 108 -10.39 -5.29 -19.60
N MET A 109 -9.75 -4.20 -19.19
CA MET A 109 -10.36 -3.19 -18.33
C MET A 109 -9.90 -1.79 -18.73
N ASN A 110 -10.88 -0.91 -18.91
CA ASN A 110 -10.65 0.53 -19.02
C ASN A 110 -11.18 1.20 -17.76
N LEU A 111 -10.32 1.86 -17.01
CA LEU A 111 -10.66 2.47 -15.75
C LEU A 111 -10.36 3.97 -15.79
N LEU A 112 -11.41 4.78 -15.77
CA LEU A 112 -11.35 6.26 -15.74
C LEU A 112 -10.37 6.87 -16.76
N GLY A 113 -10.35 6.29 -17.98
CA GLY A 113 -9.52 6.79 -19.09
C GLY A 113 -8.13 6.13 -19.16
N THR A 114 -7.80 5.20 -18.28
CA THR A 114 -6.59 4.39 -18.38
C THR A 114 -6.94 3.01 -18.94
N ASP A 115 -6.38 2.70 -20.09
CA ASP A 115 -6.58 1.41 -20.78
C ASP A 115 -5.51 0.41 -20.34
N PHE A 116 -5.94 -0.62 -19.60
CA PHE A 116 -5.08 -1.71 -19.13
C PHE A 116 -4.98 -2.87 -20.12
N SER A 117 -5.73 -2.89 -21.22
CA SER A 117 -5.70 -3.98 -22.21
C SER A 117 -4.33 -4.11 -22.87
N GLN A 118 -3.58 -3.00 -22.97
CA GLN A 118 -2.23 -2.99 -23.54
C GLN A 118 -1.19 -3.76 -22.72
N LEU A 119 -1.49 -4.12 -21.46
CA LEU A 119 -0.60 -4.94 -20.61
C LEU A 119 -0.41 -6.37 -21.16
N LYS A 120 -1.26 -6.79 -22.07
CA LYS A 120 -1.13 -8.08 -22.76
C LYS A 120 0.00 -8.08 -23.77
N ASP A 121 0.15 -7.00 -24.53
CA ASP A 121 1.05 -6.93 -25.68
C ASP A 121 2.38 -6.24 -25.34
N TYR A 122 2.39 -5.40 -24.32
CA TYR A 122 3.53 -4.59 -23.92
C TYR A 122 3.95 -4.84 -22.48
N ARG A 123 5.23 -4.57 -22.20
CA ARG A 123 5.78 -4.55 -20.87
C ARG A 123 6.04 -3.10 -20.43
N TYR A 124 5.57 -2.77 -19.26
CA TYR A 124 5.74 -1.47 -18.63
C TYR A 124 6.64 -1.61 -17.41
N GLU A 125 7.70 -0.82 -17.36
CA GLU A 125 8.62 -0.78 -16.25
C GLU A 125 8.80 0.66 -15.78
N GLY A 126 8.50 0.94 -14.51
CA GLY A 126 8.50 2.29 -14.03
C GLY A 126 8.37 2.42 -12.53
N TRP A 127 8.12 3.66 -12.13
CA TRP A 127 7.80 4.00 -10.76
C TRP A 127 6.50 4.80 -10.70
N ALA A 128 5.84 4.74 -9.56
CA ALA A 128 4.63 5.51 -9.30
C ALA A 128 4.66 6.11 -7.89
N VAL A 129 4.09 7.31 -7.78
CA VAL A 129 3.77 7.96 -6.51
C VAL A 129 2.36 8.50 -6.57
N GLY A 130 1.69 8.55 -5.43
CA GLY A 130 0.32 9.03 -5.41
C GLY A 130 -0.20 9.27 -4.01
N ALA A 131 -1.41 9.80 -3.94
CA ALA A 131 -2.13 10.02 -2.71
C ALA A 131 -3.64 9.89 -2.95
N GLY A 132 -4.38 9.56 -1.90
CA GLY A 132 -5.82 9.39 -2.01
C GLY A 132 -6.52 9.34 -0.67
N LEU A 133 -7.83 9.24 -0.74
CA LEU A 133 -8.71 9.05 0.40
C LEU A 133 -9.21 7.61 0.39
N ALA A 134 -9.30 7.03 1.58
CA ALA A 134 -9.80 5.68 1.77
C ALA A 134 -10.96 5.68 2.77
N TYR A 135 -11.81 4.69 2.61
CA TYR A 135 -12.85 4.34 3.56
C TYR A 135 -12.83 2.84 3.80
N GLY A 136 -12.97 2.46 5.05
CA GLY A 136 -13.01 1.06 5.41
C GLY A 136 -13.82 0.78 6.67
N TYR A 137 -13.94 -0.52 6.91
CA TYR A 137 -14.62 -1.04 8.09
C TYR A 137 -13.84 -2.22 8.68
N ALA A 138 -13.67 -2.21 10.00
CA ALA A 138 -13.00 -3.26 10.77
C ALA A 138 -14.02 -4.03 11.61
N TRP A 139 -14.21 -5.33 11.30
CA TRP A 139 -15.02 -6.27 12.08
C TRP A 139 -14.14 -6.94 13.13
N THR A 140 -14.54 -6.89 14.38
CA THR A 140 -13.87 -7.64 15.45
C THR A 140 -14.35 -9.08 15.40
N LEU A 141 -13.44 -10.02 15.07
CA LEU A 141 -13.72 -11.45 14.99
C LEU A 141 -13.51 -12.13 16.36
N ALA A 142 -12.47 -11.70 17.08
CA ALA A 142 -12.09 -12.22 18.39
C ALA A 142 -11.31 -11.17 19.19
N LYS A 143 -10.88 -11.49 20.41
CA LYS A 143 -10.18 -10.58 21.33
C LYS A 143 -9.02 -9.81 20.70
N HIS A 144 -8.27 -10.46 19.82
CA HIS A 144 -7.07 -9.92 19.16
C HIS A 144 -7.17 -9.92 17.62
N TRP A 145 -8.26 -10.42 17.04
CA TRP A 145 -8.38 -10.60 15.60
C TRP A 145 -9.47 -9.74 15.02
N ASN A 146 -9.12 -8.98 14.00
CA ASN A 146 -10.06 -8.22 13.20
C ASN A 146 -9.93 -8.62 11.72
N LEU A 147 -11.03 -8.48 11.00
CA LEU A 147 -11.07 -8.45 9.54
C LEU A 147 -11.35 -7.01 9.12
N GLU A 148 -10.60 -6.47 8.20
CA GLU A 148 -10.83 -5.14 7.65
C GLU A 148 -11.12 -5.23 6.15
N ALA A 149 -12.08 -4.45 5.66
CA ALA A 149 -12.23 -4.18 4.25
C ALA A 149 -12.04 -2.68 4.01
N GLU A 150 -11.30 -2.34 2.96
CA GLU A 150 -10.94 -0.98 2.64
C GLU A 150 -10.91 -0.75 1.14
N ILE A 151 -11.41 0.40 0.71
CA ILE A 151 -11.27 0.90 -0.65
C ILE A 151 -10.81 2.36 -0.61
N GLY A 152 -9.90 2.72 -1.50
CA GLY A 152 -9.38 4.08 -1.63
C GLY A 152 -9.38 4.55 -3.08
N ILE A 153 -9.68 5.82 -3.25
CA ILE A 153 -9.61 6.52 -4.53
C ILE A 153 -8.62 7.67 -4.40
N GLY A 154 -7.92 7.96 -5.48
CA GLY A 154 -6.92 9.01 -5.44
C GLY A 154 -6.34 9.32 -6.80
N TRP A 155 -5.25 10.05 -6.73
CA TRP A 155 -4.43 10.41 -7.87
C TRP A 155 -3.05 9.77 -7.73
N ALA A 156 -2.52 9.28 -8.84
CA ALA A 156 -1.15 8.80 -8.94
C ALA A 156 -0.46 9.36 -10.19
N TYR A 157 0.82 9.62 -10.06
CA TYR A 157 1.70 9.94 -11.16
C TYR A 157 2.69 8.81 -11.36
N THR A 158 2.84 8.37 -12.60
CA THR A 158 3.78 7.32 -12.96
C THR A 158 4.68 7.77 -14.09
N ARG A 159 5.95 7.35 -14.05
CA ARG A 159 6.88 7.41 -15.17
C ARG A 159 7.32 6.01 -15.51
N TYR A 160 7.30 5.69 -16.79
CA TYR A 160 7.57 4.35 -17.25
C TYR A 160 8.25 4.32 -18.61
N ASP A 161 8.96 3.20 -18.82
CA ASP A 161 9.44 2.74 -20.11
C ASP A 161 8.48 1.69 -20.66
N LYS A 162 8.20 1.75 -21.95
CA LYS A 162 7.37 0.78 -22.67
C LYS A 162 8.22 -0.06 -23.60
N TYR A 163 8.03 -1.37 -23.56
CA TYR A 163 8.75 -2.34 -24.39
C TYR A 163 7.75 -3.15 -25.23
N GLU A 164 8.08 -3.38 -26.50
CA GLU A 164 7.23 -4.05 -27.48
C GLU A 164 7.05 -5.54 -27.21
N CYS A 165 7.99 -6.16 -26.53
CA CYS A 165 7.94 -7.59 -26.18
C CYS A 165 8.00 -7.78 -24.67
N GLN A 166 7.30 -8.80 -24.19
CA GLN A 166 7.25 -9.19 -22.79
C GLN A 166 8.61 -9.62 -22.21
N SER A 167 9.56 -10.07 -23.05
CA SER A 167 10.85 -10.62 -22.62
C SER A 167 12.06 -9.85 -23.13
N CYS A 168 12.07 -9.47 -24.40
CA CYS A 168 13.28 -9.04 -25.13
C CYS A 168 13.05 -7.98 -26.21
N GLY A 169 11.90 -7.31 -26.18
CA GLY A 169 11.55 -6.32 -27.20
C GLY A 169 12.35 -5.03 -27.08
N GLN A 170 12.39 -4.29 -28.17
CA GLN A 170 12.97 -2.97 -28.21
C GLN A 170 12.15 -2.02 -27.35
N LYS A 171 12.80 -1.00 -26.75
CA LYS A 171 12.11 0.08 -26.07
C LYS A 171 11.36 0.90 -27.11
N VAL A 172 10.04 0.98 -26.94
CA VAL A 172 9.14 1.71 -27.85
C VAL A 172 8.90 3.13 -27.37
N ALA A 173 8.91 3.31 -26.04
CA ALA A 173 8.78 4.61 -25.40
C ALA A 173 9.72 4.71 -24.20
N ASP A 174 10.32 5.89 -24.02
CA ASP A 174 11.32 6.19 -22.99
C ASP A 174 10.79 7.28 -22.07
N ASP A 175 10.76 7.00 -20.77
CA ASP A 175 10.47 7.97 -19.71
C ASP A 175 9.12 8.71 -19.89
N GLU A 176 8.07 8.01 -20.29
CA GLU A 176 6.74 8.60 -20.45
C GLU A 176 6.08 8.86 -19.10
N GLY A 177 5.44 10.00 -18.96
CA GLY A 177 4.67 10.39 -17.80
C GLY A 177 3.17 10.19 -17.99
N HIS A 178 2.50 9.57 -17.02
CA HIS A 178 1.05 9.39 -17.04
C HIS A 178 0.42 9.75 -15.69
N HIS A 179 -0.71 10.47 -15.75
CA HIS A 179 -1.54 10.79 -14.60
C HIS A 179 -2.72 9.83 -14.54
N TYR A 180 -2.87 9.18 -13.41
CA TYR A 180 -3.95 8.26 -13.14
C TYR A 180 -4.86 8.84 -12.05
N VAL A 181 -6.17 8.77 -12.26
CA VAL A 181 -7.18 9.05 -11.24
C VAL A 181 -8.09 7.82 -11.14
N GLY A 182 -8.27 7.29 -9.95
CA GLY A 182 -9.08 6.08 -9.78
C GLY A 182 -8.81 5.38 -8.45
N PRO A 183 -9.16 4.07 -8.35
CA PRO A 183 -8.83 3.26 -7.20
C PRO A 183 -7.31 3.19 -6.98
N THR A 184 -6.84 3.64 -5.83
CA THR A 184 -5.42 3.64 -5.44
C THR A 184 -5.13 2.70 -4.29
N LYS A 185 -6.17 2.18 -3.65
CA LYS A 185 -6.08 1.20 -2.58
C LYS A 185 -7.28 0.26 -2.59
N ALA A 186 -7.04 -1.04 -2.41
CA ALA A 186 -8.04 -2.05 -2.14
C ALA A 186 -7.42 -3.08 -1.19
N ALA A 187 -8.10 -3.37 -0.08
CA ALA A 187 -7.59 -4.31 0.90
C ALA A 187 -8.71 -5.10 1.57
N ILE A 188 -8.43 -6.38 1.80
CA ILE A 188 -9.11 -7.21 2.79
C ILE A 188 -8.02 -7.69 3.73
N ASN A 189 -7.93 -7.08 4.91
CA ASN A 189 -6.83 -7.34 5.84
C ASN A 189 -7.27 -8.30 6.95
N LEU A 190 -6.46 -9.30 7.22
CA LEU A 190 -6.49 -10.01 8.49
C LEU A 190 -5.55 -9.28 9.45
N VAL A 191 -6.06 -8.86 10.59
CA VAL A 191 -5.38 -7.96 11.53
C VAL A 191 -5.27 -8.60 12.90
N TYR A 192 -4.07 -8.59 13.47
CA TYR A 192 -3.83 -8.98 14.85
C TYR A 192 -3.52 -7.74 15.70
N VAL A 193 -4.31 -7.50 16.73
CA VAL A 193 -4.21 -6.34 17.64
C VAL A 193 -3.61 -6.80 18.96
N PHE A 194 -2.52 -6.16 19.37
CA PHE A 194 -1.81 -6.43 20.63
C PHE A 194 -2.44 -5.74 21.83
#